data_235010aef81e9e0e71b5ae48a5ad0ada
#
_entry.id   235010aef81e9e0e71b5ae48a5ad0ada
#
_cell.length_a   1.000
_cell.length_b   1.000
_cell.length_c   1.000
_cell.angle_alpha   90.00
_cell.angle_beta   90.00
_cell.angle_gamma   90.00
#
_symmetry.space_group_name_H-M   'P 1'
#
loop_
_entity.id
_entity.type
_entity.pdbx_description
1 polymer ?
#
loop_
_entity_poly.entity_id
_entity_poly.type
_entity_poly.pdbx_seq_one_letter_code
_entity_poly.pdbx_strand_id
1 'polypeptide(L)'
;MNWSNIFDYVDGALFWKIHANNNAPKGSLAGTIRNDNYVGVYYLGKYYFAHKIIYEMFNGPLPEGLIVDHKDRNTLNNLKRILGLLPTHKIV
;
A
#
# COMPACT_ATOMS: atom_id res chain seq x y z
N MET A 1 -11.35 -4.74 -3.77
CA MET A 1 -11.24 -3.48 -4.52
C MET A 1 -10.14 -3.60 -5.54
N ASN A 2 -10.35 -3.14 -6.75
CA ASN A 2 -9.32 -3.22 -7.79
C ASN A 2 -8.44 -1.98 -7.72
N TRP A 3 -7.36 -2.08 -6.98
CA TRP A 3 -6.44 -0.95 -6.77
C TRP A 3 -5.79 -0.46 -8.07
N SER A 4 -5.63 -1.34 -9.06
CA SER A 4 -5.01 -0.97 -10.32
C SER A 4 -5.84 0.01 -11.15
N ASN A 5 -7.12 0.17 -10.84
CA ASN A 5 -7.97 1.18 -11.45
C ASN A 5 -7.80 2.54 -10.78
N ILE A 6 -7.17 2.59 -9.62
CA ILE A 6 -7.06 3.79 -8.78
C ILE A 6 -5.63 4.31 -8.76
N PHE A 7 -4.65 3.42 -8.78
CA PHE A 7 -3.24 3.78 -8.64
C PHE A 7 -2.37 3.20 -9.74
N ASP A 8 -1.31 3.94 -10.08
CA ASP A 8 -0.14 3.42 -10.79
C ASP A 8 0.94 3.11 -9.77
N TYR A 9 1.66 2.02 -10.00
CA TYR A 9 2.80 1.63 -9.16
C TYR A 9 4.09 1.92 -9.93
N VAL A 10 5.00 2.66 -9.29
CA VAL A 10 6.32 2.93 -9.87
C VAL A 10 7.37 2.79 -8.78
N ASP A 11 8.17 1.74 -8.85
CA ASP A 11 9.33 1.51 -7.96
C ASP A 11 9.02 1.71 -6.48
N GLY A 12 7.92 1.15 -6.03
CA GLY A 12 7.51 1.21 -4.62
C GLY A 12 6.64 2.40 -4.26
N ALA A 13 6.36 3.29 -5.19
CA ALA A 13 5.50 4.44 -4.97
C ALA A 13 4.17 4.26 -5.69
N LEU A 14 3.13 4.85 -5.14
CA LEU A 14 1.81 4.88 -5.75
C LEU A 14 1.52 6.30 -6.25
N PHE A 15 0.93 6.37 -7.44
CA PHE A 15 0.49 7.63 -8.02
C PHE A 15 -0.98 7.53 -8.37
N TRP A 16 -1.72 8.60 -8.18
CA TRP A 16 -3.15 8.60 -8.47
C TRP A 16 -3.40 8.45 -9.96
N LYS A 17 -4.17 7.43 -10.30
CA LYS A 17 -4.64 7.23 -11.68
C LYS A 17 -5.91 8.02 -11.94
N ILE A 18 -6.57 8.46 -10.88
CA ILE A 18 -7.83 9.21 -10.92
C ILE A 18 -7.64 10.54 -10.18
N HIS A 19 -8.56 11.46 -10.39
CA HIS A 19 -8.66 12.67 -9.56
C HIS A 19 -9.46 12.31 -8.31
N ALA A 20 -8.77 12.08 -7.18
CA ALA A 20 -9.45 11.69 -5.94
C ALA A 20 -10.06 12.90 -5.22
N ASN A 21 -9.33 14.02 -5.18
CA ASN A 21 -9.81 15.30 -4.67
C ASN A 21 -8.81 16.38 -5.07
N ASN A 22 -9.06 17.64 -4.66
CA ASN A 22 -8.21 18.77 -5.06
C ASN A 22 -6.77 18.65 -4.56
N ASN A 23 -6.54 17.91 -3.47
CA ASN A 23 -5.20 17.66 -2.94
C ASN A 23 -4.60 16.37 -3.45
N ALA A 24 -5.35 15.61 -4.24
CA ALA A 24 -4.94 14.33 -4.79
C ALA A 24 -5.34 14.25 -6.27
N PRO A 25 -4.80 15.11 -7.11
CA PRO A 25 -5.14 15.11 -8.53
C PRO A 25 -4.49 13.92 -9.24
N LYS A 26 -5.06 13.58 -10.39
CA LYS A 26 -4.51 12.51 -11.24
C LYS A 26 -3.04 12.79 -11.56
N GLY A 27 -2.21 11.77 -11.39
CA GLY A 27 -0.78 11.83 -11.66
C GLY A 27 0.07 12.25 -10.48
N SER A 28 -0.53 12.71 -9.39
CA SER A 28 0.23 13.10 -8.21
C SER A 28 0.58 11.89 -7.35
N LEU A 29 1.63 12.05 -6.52
CA LEU A 29 2.05 11.01 -5.60
C LEU A 29 0.94 10.74 -4.58
N ALA A 30 0.63 9.48 -4.38
CA ALA A 30 -0.35 9.05 -3.39
C ALA A 30 0.37 8.54 -2.15
N GLY A 31 -0.08 9.01 -0.98
CA GLY A 31 0.43 8.53 0.28
C GLY A 31 1.38 9.50 0.96
N THR A 32 1.42 9.38 2.27
CA THR A 32 2.30 10.17 3.13
C THR A 32 2.91 9.25 4.18
N ILE A 33 4.08 9.65 4.69
CA ILE A 33 4.72 8.92 5.78
C ILE A 33 3.99 9.24 7.07
N ARG A 34 3.51 8.19 7.74
CA ARG A 34 2.79 8.32 9.01
C ARG A 34 3.76 8.38 10.18
N ASN A 35 3.23 8.72 11.35
CA ASN A 35 4.02 8.78 12.57
C ASN A 35 4.61 7.41 12.97
N ASP A 36 4.01 6.33 12.50
CA ASP A 36 4.48 4.97 12.77
C ASP A 36 5.50 4.47 11.73
N ASN A 37 5.98 5.35 10.85
CA ASN A 37 6.95 5.04 9.79
C ASN A 37 6.42 4.07 8.74
N TYR A 38 5.10 4.11 8.50
CA TYR A 38 4.47 3.44 7.36
C TYR A 38 3.96 4.49 6.39
N VAL A 39 3.83 4.11 5.14
CA VAL A 39 3.17 4.98 4.15
C VAL A 39 1.68 4.70 4.17
N GLY A 40 0.88 5.74 4.39
CA GLY A 40 -0.57 5.64 4.40
C GLY A 40 -1.20 6.41 3.27
N VAL A 41 -2.32 5.92 2.76
CA VAL A 41 -3.09 6.55 1.70
C VAL A 41 -4.52 6.72 2.18
N TYR A 42 -5.04 7.93 2.05
CA TYR A 42 -6.43 8.22 2.40
C TYR A 42 -7.28 8.20 1.12
N TYR A 43 -8.32 7.37 1.12
CA TYR A 43 -9.18 7.24 -0.05
C TYR A 43 -10.61 6.94 0.39
N LEU A 44 -11.56 7.75 -0.07
CA LEU A 44 -12.99 7.59 0.20
C LEU A 44 -13.30 7.42 1.70
N GLY A 45 -12.68 8.25 2.53
CA GLY A 45 -12.95 8.27 3.96
C GLY A 45 -12.22 7.23 4.79
N LYS A 46 -11.31 6.46 4.19
CA LYS A 46 -10.55 5.44 4.90
C LYS A 46 -9.07 5.59 4.65
N TYR A 47 -8.28 5.21 5.67
CA TYR A 47 -6.84 5.09 5.51
C TYR A 47 -6.47 3.67 5.16
N TYR A 48 -5.53 3.54 4.23
CA TYR A 48 -4.99 2.26 3.80
C TYR A 48 -3.48 2.33 3.88
N PHE A 49 -2.83 1.21 4.21
CA PHE A 49 -1.38 1.13 4.11
C PHE A 49 -0.99 0.92 2.66
N ALA A 50 0.00 1.70 2.20
CA ALA A 50 0.47 1.58 0.82
C ALA A 50 1.01 0.18 0.53
N HIS A 51 1.75 -0.43 1.48
CA HIS A 51 2.30 -1.77 1.26
C HIS A 51 1.20 -2.81 1.06
N LYS A 52 0.07 -2.66 1.74
CA LYS A 52 -1.05 -3.57 1.55
C LYS A 52 -1.69 -3.38 0.17
N ILE A 53 -1.85 -2.13 -0.26
CA ILE A 53 -2.38 -1.82 -1.59
C ILE A 53 -1.48 -2.44 -2.65
N ILE A 54 -0.17 -2.22 -2.53
CA ILE A 54 0.79 -2.71 -3.52
C ILE A 54 0.79 -4.24 -3.56
N TYR A 55 0.79 -4.89 -2.39
CA TYR A 55 0.71 -6.34 -2.37
C TYR A 55 -0.52 -6.83 -3.14
N GLU A 56 -1.68 -6.24 -2.86
CA GLU A 56 -2.93 -6.67 -3.49
C GLU A 56 -2.98 -6.37 -4.98
N MET A 57 -2.31 -5.31 -5.44
CA MET A 57 -2.24 -5.00 -6.87
C MET A 57 -1.59 -6.13 -7.66
N PHE A 58 -0.59 -6.80 -7.10
CA PHE A 58 0.19 -7.80 -7.82
C PHE A 58 -0.14 -9.24 -7.44
N ASN A 59 -0.86 -9.45 -6.33
CA ASN A 59 -1.12 -10.79 -5.82
C ASN A 59 -2.60 -11.07 -5.56
N GLY A 60 -3.47 -10.08 -5.74
CA GLY A 60 -4.89 -10.22 -5.44
C GLY A 60 -5.20 -10.03 -3.96
N PRO A 61 -6.43 -10.31 -3.55
CA PRO A 61 -6.87 -10.06 -2.19
C PRO A 61 -5.98 -10.72 -1.15
N LEU A 62 -5.75 -10.01 -0.05
CA LEU A 62 -4.95 -10.54 1.06
C LEU A 62 -5.70 -11.68 1.73
N PRO A 63 -5.09 -12.87 1.85
CA PRO A 63 -5.75 -13.99 2.52
C PRO A 63 -6.04 -13.68 3.97
N GLU A 64 -7.15 -14.20 4.47
CA GLU A 64 -7.53 -14.03 5.86
C GLU A 64 -6.46 -14.62 6.77
N GLY A 65 -6.17 -13.94 7.86
CA GLY A 65 -5.18 -14.40 8.84
C GLY A 65 -3.74 -14.08 8.48
N LEU A 66 -3.51 -13.37 7.37
CA LEU A 66 -2.17 -12.98 6.95
C LEU A 66 -2.05 -11.46 6.87
N ILE A 67 -0.85 -10.95 7.10
CA ILE A 67 -0.53 -9.54 6.93
C ILE A 67 0.64 -9.42 5.97
N VAL A 68 0.76 -8.24 5.36
CA VAL A 68 1.87 -7.93 4.47
C VAL A 68 3.07 -7.51 5.32
N ASP A 69 4.22 -8.09 5.03
CA ASP A 69 5.46 -7.86 5.75
C ASP A 69 6.51 -7.23 4.84
N HIS A 70 7.35 -6.36 5.42
CA HIS A 70 8.50 -5.80 4.75
C HIS A 70 9.71 -6.70 5.05
N LYS A 71 10.12 -7.51 4.07
CA LYS A 71 11.18 -8.50 4.27
C LYS A 71 12.51 -7.89 4.70
N ASP A 72 12.77 -6.67 4.26
CA ASP A 72 14.00 -5.97 4.61
C ASP A 72 13.88 -5.17 5.91
N ARG A 73 12.76 -5.27 6.60
CA ARG A 73 12.45 -4.54 7.83
C ARG A 73 12.35 -3.02 7.64
N ASN A 74 12.42 -2.53 6.42
CA ASN A 74 12.25 -1.10 6.12
C ASN A 74 10.80 -0.83 5.73
N THR A 75 10.01 -0.32 6.68
CA THR A 75 8.56 -0.12 6.48
C THR A 75 8.24 0.98 5.46
N LEU A 76 9.22 1.73 5.02
CA LEU A 76 9.07 2.73 3.96
C LEU A 76 9.44 2.20 2.58
N ASN A 77 10.02 1.00 2.50
CA ASN A 77 10.40 0.38 1.23
C ASN A 77 9.26 -0.50 0.74
N ASN A 78 8.47 0.03 -0.19
CA ASN A 78 7.30 -0.66 -0.72
C ASN A 78 7.53 -1.27 -2.10
N LEU A 79 8.77 -1.57 -2.44
CA LEU A 79 9.06 -2.33 -3.65
C LEU A 79 8.36 -3.69 -3.56
N LYS A 80 7.66 -4.08 -4.63
CA LYS A 80 6.84 -5.29 -4.57
C LYS A 80 7.63 -6.55 -4.24
N ARG A 81 8.91 -6.61 -4.62
CA ARG A 81 9.76 -7.78 -4.34
C ARG A 81 10.12 -7.91 -2.86
N ILE A 82 9.96 -6.82 -2.09
CA ILE A 82 10.26 -6.81 -0.66
C ILE A 82 9.05 -7.25 0.17
N LEU A 83 7.87 -7.16 -0.40
CA LEU A 83 6.65 -7.44 0.34
C LEU A 83 6.35 -8.93 0.33
N GLY A 84 6.06 -9.49 1.51
CA GLY A 84 5.71 -10.88 1.69
C GLY A 84 4.57 -11.00 2.67
N LEU A 85 4.28 -12.22 3.10
CA LEU A 85 3.17 -12.48 4.01
C LEU A 85 3.68 -13.10 5.31
N LEU A 86 3.05 -12.69 6.42
CA LEU A 86 3.23 -13.30 7.72
C LEU A 86 1.87 -13.56 8.35
N PRO A 87 1.74 -14.57 9.22
CA PRO A 87 0.51 -14.74 9.99
C PRO A 87 0.27 -13.54 10.88
N THR A 88 -1.00 -13.11 10.99
CA THR A 88 -1.37 -12.08 11.94
C THR A 88 -1.17 -12.58 13.36
N HIS A 89 -1.29 -13.88 13.53
CA HIS A 89 -1.22 -14.54 14.81
C HIS A 89 0.18 -15.09 15.00
N LYS A 90 1.07 -14.24 15.40
CA LYS A 90 2.44 -14.67 15.57
C LYS A 90 2.59 -15.37 16.90
N ILE A 91 3.00 -16.59 16.86
CA ILE A 91 3.30 -17.37 18.06
C ILE A 91 4.78 -17.25 18.34
N VAL A 92 5.05 -16.91 19.54
CA VAL A 92 6.42 -16.71 19.97
C VAL A 92 6.80 -17.79 20.97
#